data_8784db79cf6466aef1d9a67804403ed1
#
_entry.id   8784db79cf6466aef1d9a67804403ed1
#
_cell.length_a   1.000
_cell.length_b   1.000
_cell.length_c   1.000
_cell.angle_alpha   90.00
_cell.angle_beta   90.00
_cell.angle_gamma   90.00
#
_symmetry.space_group_name_H-M   'P 1'
#
loop_
_entity.id
_entity.type
_entity.pdbx_description
1 polymer ?
#
loop_
_entity_poly.entity_id
_entity_poly.type
_entity_poly.pdbx_seq_one_letter_code
_entity_poly.pdbx_strand_id
1 'polypeptide(L)'
;SRVARAAPTRDPAHMTRLFGERLDTIDPGFGIEAAVLAATRVEPLSLRQLETRADDEDADPDLAPLIDRIAGRIGGAQVYRLAPVESEIPERSARRLPALAPPTGRSWEDGPRPHRLFDPPQPVEVLALLPDHPPRFYIWKGRRHQVVQADGPESLFGEWWRSDTEVYHLRDYYKVQDADGARAWLFRTTSPGGFHWFIQGLFA
;
A
#
# COMPACT_ATOMS: atom_id res chain seq x y z
N SER A 1 13.29 20.84 13.69
CA SER A 1 13.26 19.78 12.65
C SER A 1 13.40 18.41 13.33
N ARG A 2 12.68 17.39 12.90
CA ARG A 2 12.74 16.03 13.45
C ARG A 2 13.29 15.08 12.38
N VAL A 3 14.30 14.29 12.74
CA VAL A 3 14.84 13.22 11.90
C VAL A 3 14.37 11.88 12.47
N ALA A 4 13.63 11.11 11.68
CA ALA A 4 13.24 9.73 12.00
C ALA A 4 14.22 8.77 11.31
N ARG A 5 14.38 7.55 11.87
CA ARG A 5 15.34 6.56 11.38
C ARG A 5 14.72 5.19 11.28
N ALA A 6 15.18 4.41 10.30
CA ALA A 6 14.69 3.06 10.04
C ALA A 6 15.24 2.02 11.05
N ALA A 7 16.48 2.21 11.52
CA ALA A 7 17.12 1.34 12.50
C ALA A 7 17.94 2.13 13.53
N PRO A 8 18.12 1.62 14.78
CA PRO A 8 19.00 2.22 15.76
C PRO A 8 20.45 2.28 15.23
N THR A 9 21.19 3.37 15.47
CA THR A 9 22.62 3.49 15.13
C THR A 9 23.34 4.38 16.12
N ARG A 10 24.66 4.15 16.23
CA ARG A 10 25.60 5.00 16.93
C ARG A 10 26.60 5.69 15.99
N ASP A 11 26.45 5.50 14.67
CA ASP A 11 27.36 6.07 13.69
C ASP A 11 27.19 7.60 13.59
N PRO A 12 28.20 8.38 14.04
CA PRO A 12 28.13 9.83 14.00
C PRO A 12 28.10 10.37 12.56
N ALA A 13 28.81 9.72 11.64
CA ALA A 13 28.89 10.16 10.24
C ALA A 13 27.53 10.01 9.55
N HIS A 14 26.82 8.92 9.84
CA HIS A 14 25.47 8.73 9.35
C HIS A 14 24.50 9.77 9.94
N MET A 15 24.55 10.00 11.25
CA MET A 15 23.74 11.02 11.91
C MET A 15 24.00 12.41 11.36
N THR A 16 25.27 12.80 11.17
CA THR A 16 25.64 14.10 10.64
C THR A 16 25.08 14.32 9.22
N ARG A 17 25.13 13.30 8.37
CA ARG A 17 24.52 13.39 7.01
C ARG A 17 23.03 13.63 7.05
N LEU A 18 22.31 12.90 7.91
CA LEU A 18 20.84 13.04 8.05
C LEU A 18 20.45 14.42 8.58
N PHE A 19 21.25 14.99 9.51
CA PHE A 19 21.02 16.35 9.99
C PHE A 19 21.39 17.39 8.94
N GLY A 20 22.48 17.19 8.19
CA GLY A 20 22.89 18.08 7.11
C GLY A 20 21.76 18.32 6.10
N GLU A 21 21.15 17.26 5.57
CA GLU A 21 20.03 17.37 4.63
C GLU A 21 18.84 18.19 5.19
N ARG A 22 18.67 18.25 6.52
CA ARG A 22 17.63 19.04 7.17
C ARG A 22 18.06 20.44 7.52
N LEU A 23 19.31 20.62 7.88
CA LEU A 23 19.87 21.94 8.19
C LEU A 23 19.91 22.83 6.95
N ASP A 24 20.21 22.24 5.79
CA ASP A 24 20.22 22.96 4.49
C ASP A 24 18.83 23.53 4.11
N THR A 25 17.76 23.06 4.72
CA THR A 25 16.39 23.55 4.49
C THR A 25 15.97 24.67 5.46
N ILE A 26 16.81 25.00 6.45
CA ILE A 26 16.51 26.01 7.47
C ILE A 26 17.05 27.35 6.97
N ASP A 27 16.16 28.32 6.82
CA ASP A 27 16.57 29.70 6.63
C ASP A 27 17.02 30.28 7.99
N PRO A 28 18.29 30.62 8.18
CA PRO A 28 18.77 31.15 9.45
C PRO A 28 18.34 32.61 9.68
N GLY A 29 17.75 33.29 8.72
CA GLY A 29 17.38 34.71 8.83
C GLY A 29 18.58 35.57 9.28
N PHE A 30 18.46 36.23 10.45
CA PHE A 30 19.53 37.03 11.05
C PHE A 30 20.59 36.21 11.83
N GLY A 31 20.51 34.88 11.81
CA GLY A 31 21.41 33.97 12.50
C GLY A 31 20.72 33.00 13.46
N ILE A 32 21.49 32.06 13.99
CA ILE A 32 21.00 31.07 14.97
C ILE A 32 21.61 31.39 16.33
N GLU A 33 20.79 31.77 17.29
CA GLU A 33 21.25 32.08 18.66
C GLU A 33 21.42 30.83 19.52
N ALA A 34 20.59 29.81 19.30
CA ALA A 34 20.65 28.56 20.06
C ALA A 34 20.20 27.37 19.22
N ALA A 35 20.82 26.20 19.47
CA ALA A 35 20.40 24.93 18.89
C ALA A 35 20.34 23.87 19.99
N VAL A 36 19.29 23.04 19.99
CA VAL A 36 19.11 21.93 20.93
C VAL A 36 18.99 20.64 20.12
N LEU A 37 19.85 19.69 20.45
CA LEU A 37 19.80 18.32 19.92
C LEU A 37 19.29 17.38 21.01
N ALA A 38 18.17 16.69 20.75
CA ALA A 38 17.57 15.76 21.69
C ALA A 38 17.28 14.42 21.04
N ALA A 39 17.67 13.32 21.67
CA ALA A 39 17.27 11.97 21.31
C ALA A 39 15.91 11.67 22.01
N THR A 40 14.82 11.66 21.27
CA THR A 40 13.47 11.43 21.81
C THR A 40 13.17 9.95 22.03
N ARG A 41 13.94 9.04 21.42
CA ARG A 41 13.85 7.60 21.59
C ARG A 41 15.27 7.00 21.58
N VAL A 42 15.58 6.23 22.59
CA VAL A 42 16.86 5.53 22.74
C VAL A 42 16.55 4.06 23.00
N GLU A 43 17.26 3.18 22.29
CA GLU A 43 17.13 1.73 22.42
C GLU A 43 18.51 1.10 22.63
N PRO A 44 18.64 0.00 23.39
CA PRO A 44 19.88 -0.76 23.45
C PRO A 44 20.25 -1.27 22.07
N LEU A 45 21.49 -1.06 21.65
CA LEU A 45 22.01 -1.64 20.41
C LEU A 45 22.41 -3.10 20.69
N SER A 46 21.73 -4.07 20.07
CA SER A 46 22.07 -5.48 20.22
C SER A 46 23.37 -5.82 19.47
N LEU A 47 24.22 -6.64 20.08
CA LEU A 47 25.49 -7.13 19.47
C LEU A 47 25.24 -7.86 18.14
N ARG A 48 24.08 -8.49 17.98
CA ARG A 48 23.68 -9.21 16.76
C ARG A 48 23.62 -8.32 15.50
N GLN A 49 23.40 -7.02 15.66
CA GLN A 49 23.47 -6.04 14.56
C GLN A 49 24.91 -5.68 14.16
N LEU A 50 25.89 -5.93 15.03
CA LEU A 50 27.31 -5.68 14.79
C LEU A 50 27.99 -6.90 14.15
N GLU A 51 27.60 -8.11 14.53
CA GLU A 51 28.17 -9.37 14.03
C GLU A 51 27.81 -9.66 12.57
N THR A 52 26.61 -9.28 12.12
CA THR A 52 26.20 -9.44 10.72
C THR A 52 26.99 -8.55 9.75
N ARG A 53 27.79 -7.63 10.26
CA ARG A 53 28.61 -6.72 9.43
C ARG A 53 30.01 -7.23 9.11
N ALA A 54 30.51 -8.26 9.83
CA ALA A 54 31.93 -8.58 9.82
C ALA A 54 32.31 -9.83 9.00
N ASP A 55 31.40 -10.84 8.89
CA ASP A 55 31.81 -12.17 8.45
C ASP A 55 30.94 -12.82 7.34
N ASP A 56 29.93 -12.14 6.83
CA ASP A 56 29.06 -12.71 5.77
C ASP A 56 29.31 -12.00 4.45
N GLU A 57 30.06 -12.63 3.53
CA GLU A 57 30.20 -12.19 2.13
C GLU A 57 28.86 -12.24 1.37
N ASP A 58 27.85 -12.96 1.89
CA ASP A 58 26.47 -13.03 1.42
C ASP A 58 25.48 -12.18 2.25
N ALA A 59 25.98 -11.32 3.16
CA ALA A 59 25.11 -10.46 3.96
C ALA A 59 24.32 -9.52 3.05
N ASP A 60 23.00 -9.61 3.17
CA ASP A 60 22.06 -8.68 2.52
C ASP A 60 22.51 -7.23 2.81
N PRO A 61 22.73 -6.40 1.80
CA PRO A 61 23.32 -5.08 1.98
C PRO A 61 22.50 -4.29 3.01
N ASP A 62 23.20 -3.63 3.96
CA ASP A 62 22.55 -2.80 4.98
C ASP A 62 21.72 -1.70 4.31
N LEU A 63 20.43 -1.96 4.12
CA LEU A 63 19.47 -1.05 3.47
C LEU A 63 19.08 0.13 4.36
N ALA A 64 19.41 0.11 5.66
CA ALA A 64 19.00 1.15 6.60
C ALA A 64 19.46 2.55 6.18
N PRO A 65 20.72 2.78 5.76
CA PRO A 65 21.16 4.11 5.31
C PRO A 65 20.43 4.59 4.05
N LEU A 66 20.11 3.68 3.12
CA LEU A 66 19.37 4.03 1.91
C LEU A 66 17.92 4.42 2.24
N ILE A 67 17.26 3.62 3.09
CA ILE A 67 15.90 3.88 3.56
C ILE A 67 15.84 5.21 4.29
N ASP A 68 16.78 5.49 5.17
CA ASP A 68 16.86 6.76 5.90
C ASP A 68 16.98 7.96 4.94
N ARG A 69 17.82 7.85 3.90
CA ARG A 69 17.97 8.91 2.87
C ARG A 69 16.66 9.14 2.09
N ILE A 70 16.02 8.06 1.66
CA ILE A 70 14.74 8.14 0.94
C ILE A 70 13.69 8.76 1.86
N ALA A 71 13.57 8.26 3.10
CA ALA A 71 12.63 8.77 4.08
C ALA A 71 12.89 10.25 4.44
N GLY A 72 14.13 10.69 4.44
CA GLY A 72 14.51 12.09 4.60
C GLY A 72 13.94 12.99 3.52
N ARG A 73 13.90 12.51 2.26
CA ARG A 73 13.45 13.28 1.09
C ARG A 73 11.94 13.28 0.90
N ILE A 74 11.30 12.12 1.00
CA ILE A 74 9.88 11.96 0.69
C ILE A 74 8.99 11.83 1.94
N GLY A 75 9.59 11.77 3.11
CA GLY A 75 8.88 11.55 4.38
C GLY A 75 8.81 10.06 4.77
N GLY A 76 9.09 9.76 6.04
CA GLY A 76 9.15 8.37 6.56
C GLY A 76 7.85 7.58 6.41
N ALA A 77 6.70 8.26 6.40
CA ALA A 77 5.40 7.62 6.20
C ALA A 77 5.21 7.05 4.77
N GLN A 78 6.02 7.50 3.81
CA GLN A 78 5.97 7.05 2.42
C GLN A 78 6.88 5.84 2.14
N VAL A 79 7.74 5.46 3.09
CA VAL A 79 8.68 4.34 2.95
C VAL A 79 8.24 3.20 3.87
N TYR A 80 7.63 2.19 3.28
CA TYR A 80 7.04 1.07 4.02
C TYR A 80 7.12 -0.22 3.20
N ARG A 81 6.97 -1.36 3.88
CA ARG A 81 6.71 -2.65 3.26
C ARG A 81 5.22 -2.95 3.32
N LEU A 82 4.73 -3.70 2.33
CA LEU A 82 3.42 -4.32 2.42
C LEU A 82 3.59 -5.75 2.95
N ALA A 83 2.70 -6.15 3.83
CA ALA A 83 2.59 -7.51 4.29
C ALA A 83 1.17 -8.02 4.07
N PRO A 84 1.00 -9.29 3.66
CA PRO A 84 -0.31 -9.89 3.48
C PRO A 84 -1.04 -10.01 4.81
N VAL A 85 -2.34 -9.80 4.75
CA VAL A 85 -3.28 -10.00 5.85
C VAL A 85 -4.30 -11.04 5.40
N GLU A 86 -4.72 -11.90 6.30
CA GLU A 86 -5.76 -12.89 6.04
C GLU A 86 -7.13 -12.19 5.93
N SER A 87 -7.44 -11.76 4.72
CA SER A 87 -8.69 -11.08 4.38
C SER A 87 -8.95 -11.26 2.88
N GLU A 88 -10.15 -11.72 2.55
CA GLU A 88 -10.60 -11.82 1.17
C GLU A 88 -10.99 -10.44 0.60
N ILE A 89 -11.23 -9.47 1.47
CA ILE A 89 -11.58 -8.11 1.08
C ILE A 89 -10.32 -7.39 0.57
N PRO A 90 -10.28 -6.97 -0.70
CA PRO A 90 -9.06 -6.48 -1.35
C PRO A 90 -8.38 -5.33 -0.62
N GLU A 91 -9.13 -4.35 -0.13
CA GLU A 91 -8.62 -3.19 0.60
C GLU A 91 -8.06 -3.53 1.99
N ARG A 92 -8.31 -4.74 2.49
CA ARG A 92 -7.85 -5.25 3.80
C ARG A 92 -6.78 -6.33 3.68
N SER A 93 -6.54 -6.84 2.47
CA SER A 93 -5.62 -7.96 2.23
C SER A 93 -4.14 -7.61 2.44
N ALA A 94 -3.82 -6.34 2.62
CA ALA A 94 -2.47 -5.85 2.85
C ALA A 94 -2.41 -4.83 3.98
N ARG A 95 -1.31 -4.84 4.74
CA ARG A 95 -0.99 -3.80 5.73
C ARG A 95 0.40 -3.22 5.51
N ARG A 96 0.57 -1.97 5.89
CA ARG A 96 1.87 -1.30 5.89
C ARG A 96 2.68 -1.70 7.13
N LEU A 97 3.93 -2.05 6.92
CA LEU A 97 4.92 -2.29 7.96
C LEU A 97 6.09 -1.33 7.80
N PRO A 98 6.88 -1.06 8.84
CA PRO A 98 8.16 -0.37 8.70
C PRO A 98 9.02 -1.02 7.61
N ALA A 99 9.77 -0.22 6.85
CA ALA A 99 10.52 -0.70 5.68
C ALA A 99 11.49 -1.87 6.00
N LEU A 100 12.10 -1.85 7.19
CA LEU A 100 13.02 -2.90 7.67
C LEU A 100 12.34 -3.95 8.57
N ALA A 101 11.01 -3.99 8.64
CA ALA A 101 10.34 -5.02 9.42
C ALA A 101 10.65 -6.42 8.85
N PRO A 102 10.84 -7.43 9.71
CA PRO A 102 11.06 -8.79 9.26
C PRO A 102 9.87 -9.31 8.44
N PRO A 103 10.08 -10.29 7.54
CA PRO A 103 9.00 -10.96 6.84
C PRO A 103 7.98 -11.55 7.82
N THR A 104 6.70 -11.50 7.47
CA THR A 104 5.62 -11.98 8.35
C THR A 104 5.43 -13.49 8.30
N GLY A 105 6.17 -14.22 7.46
CA GLY A 105 6.04 -15.66 7.24
C GLY A 105 4.79 -16.06 6.45
N ARG A 106 3.93 -15.10 6.07
CA ARG A 106 2.76 -15.33 5.21
C ARG A 106 3.12 -15.05 3.77
N SER A 107 2.72 -15.92 2.86
CA SER A 107 2.78 -15.68 1.41
C SER A 107 1.61 -14.80 0.96
N TRP A 108 1.80 -14.13 -0.16
CA TRP A 108 0.69 -13.53 -0.89
C TRP A 108 -0.14 -14.66 -1.51
N GLU A 109 -1.47 -14.48 -1.52
CA GLU A 109 -2.34 -15.41 -2.24
C GLU A 109 -1.99 -15.44 -3.72
N ASP A 110 -1.90 -16.65 -4.26
CA ASP A 110 -1.72 -16.86 -5.69
C ASP A 110 -3.04 -16.54 -6.41
N GLY A 111 -2.99 -15.55 -7.28
CA GLY A 111 -4.15 -15.18 -8.10
C GLY A 111 -3.92 -13.85 -8.81
N PRO A 112 -4.56 -13.66 -9.96
CA PRO A 112 -4.46 -12.40 -10.69
C PRO A 112 -5.23 -11.33 -9.94
N ARG A 113 -4.50 -10.51 -9.20
CA ARG A 113 -5.01 -9.30 -8.55
C ARG A 113 -4.58 -8.06 -9.37
N PRO A 114 -5.32 -6.94 -9.32
CA PRO A 114 -4.96 -5.74 -10.05
C PRO A 114 -3.66 -5.12 -9.53
N HIS A 115 -2.84 -4.59 -10.42
CA HIS A 115 -1.62 -3.86 -10.06
C HIS A 115 -1.91 -2.53 -9.36
N ARG A 116 -3.06 -1.95 -9.66
CA ARG A 116 -3.54 -0.74 -9.02
C ARG A 116 -4.90 -0.99 -8.39
N LEU A 117 -4.95 -0.91 -7.08
CA LEU A 117 -6.19 -0.99 -6.30
C LEU A 117 -6.67 0.43 -5.97
N PHE A 118 -7.99 0.65 -6.06
CA PHE A 118 -8.63 1.87 -5.59
C PHE A 118 -9.21 1.64 -4.19
N ASP A 119 -8.81 2.49 -3.26
CA ASP A 119 -9.34 2.54 -1.91
C ASP A 119 -9.63 4.02 -1.55
N PRO A 120 -10.90 4.40 -1.46
CA PRO A 120 -12.10 3.59 -1.70
C PRO A 120 -12.34 3.23 -3.18
N PRO A 121 -13.14 2.16 -3.45
CA PRO A 121 -13.60 1.84 -4.79
C PRO A 121 -14.33 3.02 -5.44
N GLN A 122 -14.21 3.17 -6.76
CA GLN A 122 -14.83 4.28 -7.47
C GLN A 122 -16.15 3.83 -8.12
N PRO A 123 -17.24 4.60 -7.99
CA PRO A 123 -18.51 4.25 -8.63
C PRO A 123 -18.41 4.31 -10.16
N VAL A 124 -19.08 3.38 -10.83
CA VAL A 124 -19.19 3.32 -12.28
C VAL A 124 -20.62 3.04 -12.70
N GLU A 125 -21.01 3.59 -13.84
CA GLU A 125 -22.28 3.24 -14.48
C GLU A 125 -22.05 2.02 -15.36
N VAL A 126 -22.92 1.02 -15.24
CA VAL A 126 -22.80 -0.24 -15.99
C VAL A 126 -24.10 -0.55 -16.72
N LEU A 127 -23.98 -1.02 -17.95
CA LEU A 127 -25.06 -1.71 -18.63
C LEU A 127 -24.74 -3.21 -18.72
N ALA A 128 -25.54 -4.02 -18.02
CA ALA A 128 -25.61 -5.47 -18.17
C ALA A 128 -26.92 -5.82 -18.85
N LEU A 129 -26.91 -6.84 -19.72
CA LEU A 129 -28.13 -7.24 -20.47
C LEU A 129 -29.16 -7.92 -19.55
N LEU A 130 -28.68 -8.65 -18.54
CA LEU A 130 -29.48 -9.32 -17.52
C LEU A 130 -28.80 -9.11 -16.17
N PRO A 131 -29.55 -9.19 -15.04
CA PRO A 131 -28.97 -8.98 -13.70
C PRO A 131 -27.75 -9.82 -13.39
N ASP A 132 -27.70 -11.07 -13.88
CA ASP A 132 -26.65 -12.03 -13.59
C ASP A 132 -25.55 -12.11 -14.68
N HIS A 133 -25.67 -11.28 -15.70
CA HIS A 133 -24.70 -11.23 -16.77
C HIS A 133 -23.57 -10.25 -16.47
N PRO A 134 -22.36 -10.52 -17.00
CA PRO A 134 -21.26 -9.57 -16.91
C PRO A 134 -21.61 -8.26 -17.65
N PRO A 135 -20.90 -7.17 -17.29
CA PRO A 135 -21.08 -5.89 -17.96
C PRO A 135 -20.86 -5.97 -19.48
N ARG A 136 -21.77 -5.38 -20.25
CA ARG A 136 -21.59 -5.16 -21.71
C ARG A 136 -20.72 -3.94 -21.97
N PHE A 137 -20.92 -2.90 -21.18
CA PHE A 137 -20.05 -1.73 -21.11
C PHE A 137 -20.16 -1.05 -19.75
N TYR A 138 -19.15 -0.26 -19.43
CA TYR A 138 -19.15 0.59 -18.25
C TYR A 138 -18.67 1.99 -18.61
N ILE A 139 -19.12 2.98 -17.82
CA ILE A 139 -18.68 4.37 -17.93
C ILE A 139 -17.86 4.71 -16.68
N TRP A 140 -16.61 5.07 -16.90
CA TRP A 140 -15.69 5.47 -15.85
C TRP A 140 -14.98 6.75 -16.22
N LYS A 141 -15.00 7.75 -15.33
CA LYS A 141 -14.45 9.10 -15.57
C LYS A 141 -14.94 9.74 -16.87
N GLY A 142 -16.23 9.56 -17.18
CA GLY A 142 -16.84 10.13 -18.37
C GLY A 142 -16.51 9.42 -19.69
N ARG A 143 -15.69 8.35 -19.65
CA ARG A 143 -15.36 7.54 -20.82
C ARG A 143 -16.12 6.23 -20.81
N ARG A 144 -16.70 5.87 -21.96
CA ARG A 144 -17.37 4.58 -22.17
C ARG A 144 -16.34 3.52 -22.57
N HIS A 145 -16.37 2.38 -21.89
CA HIS A 145 -15.55 1.20 -22.15
C HIS A 145 -16.44 0.04 -22.59
N GLN A 146 -16.24 -0.44 -23.82
CA GLN A 146 -16.98 -1.58 -24.34
C GLN A 146 -16.27 -2.85 -23.89
N VAL A 147 -16.96 -3.74 -23.16
CA VAL A 147 -16.39 -4.99 -22.66
C VAL A 147 -16.43 -6.03 -23.78
N VAL A 148 -15.27 -6.61 -24.11
CA VAL A 148 -15.09 -7.67 -25.09
C VAL A 148 -14.87 -9.03 -24.45
N GLN A 149 -14.34 -9.04 -23.22
CA GLN A 149 -14.15 -10.25 -22.42
C GLN A 149 -14.47 -9.95 -20.96
N ALA A 150 -15.14 -10.88 -20.32
CA ALA A 150 -15.41 -10.83 -18.87
C ALA A 150 -15.28 -12.22 -18.28
N ASP A 151 -14.68 -12.28 -17.10
CA ASP A 151 -14.50 -13.47 -16.27
C ASP A 151 -15.10 -13.20 -14.89
N GLY A 152 -15.88 -14.13 -14.36
CA GLY A 152 -16.59 -13.99 -13.08
C GLY A 152 -18.06 -14.42 -13.18
N PRO A 153 -18.86 -14.21 -12.11
CA PRO A 153 -18.47 -13.49 -10.89
C PRO A 153 -17.63 -14.32 -9.92
N GLU A 154 -16.67 -13.66 -9.27
CA GLU A 154 -16.05 -14.11 -8.02
C GLU A 154 -16.80 -13.42 -6.87
N SER A 155 -17.52 -14.19 -6.05
CA SER A 155 -18.32 -13.64 -4.95
C SER A 155 -17.53 -13.60 -3.66
N LEU A 156 -17.30 -12.40 -3.13
CA LEU A 156 -16.64 -12.18 -1.85
C LEU A 156 -17.67 -11.72 -0.82
N PHE A 157 -17.65 -12.38 0.32
CA PHE A 157 -18.52 -12.05 1.45
C PHE A 157 -17.81 -11.10 2.41
N GLY A 158 -18.61 -10.30 3.12
CA GLY A 158 -18.10 -9.46 4.20
C GLY A 158 -17.56 -10.31 5.36
N GLU A 159 -16.65 -9.74 6.12
CA GLU A 159 -16.02 -10.37 7.28
C GLU A 159 -16.93 -10.23 8.51
N TRP A 160 -17.98 -11.07 8.59
CA TRP A 160 -19.02 -11.03 9.64
C TRP A 160 -18.47 -11.07 11.08
N TRP A 161 -17.27 -11.66 11.26
CA TRP A 161 -16.59 -11.68 12.57
C TRP A 161 -16.02 -10.33 12.99
N ARG A 162 -15.96 -9.35 12.10
CA ARG A 162 -15.52 -7.98 12.41
C ARG A 162 -16.68 -7.05 12.74
N SER A 163 -17.81 -7.23 12.06
CA SER A 163 -18.99 -6.40 12.26
C SER A 163 -20.24 -7.11 11.77
N ASP A 164 -21.30 -7.08 12.59
CA ASP A 164 -22.59 -7.66 12.23
C ASP A 164 -23.21 -7.05 10.97
N THR A 165 -22.83 -5.80 10.64
CA THR A 165 -23.29 -5.13 9.42
C THR A 165 -22.69 -5.72 8.15
N GLU A 166 -21.56 -6.42 8.25
CA GLU A 166 -20.85 -7.02 7.11
C GLU A 166 -21.45 -8.36 6.68
N VAL A 167 -22.29 -8.98 7.48
CA VAL A 167 -22.99 -10.25 7.15
C VAL A 167 -23.72 -10.16 5.80
N TYR A 168 -24.23 -8.99 5.47
CA TYR A 168 -25.01 -8.76 4.24
C TYR A 168 -24.21 -8.14 3.09
N HIS A 169 -22.91 -7.93 3.28
CA HIS A 169 -22.06 -7.33 2.26
C HIS A 169 -21.53 -8.41 1.31
N LEU A 170 -22.27 -8.65 0.25
CA LEU A 170 -21.83 -9.48 -0.87
C LEU A 170 -21.30 -8.58 -1.99
N ARG A 171 -20.11 -8.90 -2.50
CA ARG A 171 -19.53 -8.26 -3.67
C ARG A 171 -19.26 -9.31 -4.74
N ASP A 172 -19.88 -9.17 -5.91
CA ASP A 172 -19.65 -10.01 -7.08
C ASP A 172 -18.64 -9.33 -8.01
N TYR A 173 -17.44 -9.87 -8.06
CA TYR A 173 -16.33 -9.33 -8.84
C TYR A 173 -16.27 -9.90 -10.25
N TYR A 174 -15.95 -9.03 -11.20
CA TYR A 174 -15.74 -9.37 -12.61
C TYR A 174 -14.39 -8.79 -13.07
N LYS A 175 -13.57 -9.63 -13.70
CA LYS A 175 -12.41 -9.18 -14.46
C LYS A 175 -12.87 -8.92 -15.88
N VAL A 176 -12.80 -7.68 -16.32
CA VAL A 176 -13.24 -7.28 -17.64
C VAL A 176 -12.07 -6.76 -18.47
N GLN A 177 -12.12 -7.05 -19.79
CA GLN A 177 -11.24 -6.42 -20.76
C GLN A 177 -12.09 -5.64 -21.74
N ASP A 178 -11.68 -4.40 -22.01
CA ASP A 178 -12.35 -3.56 -22.99
C ASP A 178 -11.77 -3.74 -24.42
N ALA A 179 -12.41 -3.10 -25.39
CA ALA A 179 -12.03 -3.17 -26.79
C ALA A 179 -10.63 -2.54 -27.07
N ASP A 180 -10.15 -1.66 -26.18
CA ASP A 180 -8.83 -1.05 -26.26
C ASP A 180 -7.74 -1.93 -25.59
N GLY A 181 -8.13 -3.07 -25.01
CA GLY A 181 -7.24 -4.00 -24.32
C GLY A 181 -7.03 -3.66 -22.82
N ALA A 182 -7.59 -2.57 -22.31
CA ALA A 182 -7.49 -2.23 -20.90
C ALA A 182 -8.29 -3.22 -20.04
N ARG A 183 -7.68 -3.66 -18.93
CA ARG A 183 -8.29 -4.64 -18.03
C ARG A 183 -8.64 -4.00 -16.69
N ALA A 184 -9.89 -4.17 -16.27
CA ALA A 184 -10.42 -3.60 -15.04
C ALA A 184 -11.04 -4.69 -14.14
N TRP A 185 -11.02 -4.43 -12.84
CA TRP A 185 -11.69 -5.24 -11.83
C TRP A 185 -12.91 -4.47 -11.35
N LEU A 186 -14.07 -4.90 -11.80
CA LEU A 186 -15.35 -4.31 -11.42
C LEU A 186 -16.03 -5.21 -10.39
N PHE A 187 -16.80 -4.63 -9.50
CA PHE A 187 -17.72 -5.41 -8.68
C PHE A 187 -19.09 -4.73 -8.60
N ARG A 188 -20.09 -5.55 -8.33
CA ARG A 188 -21.42 -5.08 -7.94
C ARG A 188 -21.71 -5.46 -6.49
N THR A 189 -22.50 -4.65 -5.85
CA THR A 189 -23.09 -4.94 -4.55
C THR A 189 -24.58 -4.65 -4.60
N THR A 190 -25.37 -5.37 -3.79
CA THR A 190 -26.82 -5.20 -3.70
C THR A 190 -27.14 -4.23 -2.57
N SER A 191 -28.05 -3.31 -2.81
CA SER A 191 -28.62 -2.43 -1.79
C SER A 191 -30.15 -2.35 -2.00
N PRO A 192 -30.90 -1.73 -1.07
CA PRO A 192 -32.35 -1.54 -1.24
C PRO A 192 -32.77 -0.83 -2.53
N GLY A 193 -31.86 -0.06 -3.15
CA GLY A 193 -32.05 0.63 -4.42
C GLY A 193 -31.68 -0.15 -5.68
N GLY A 194 -31.20 -1.41 -5.53
CA GLY A 194 -30.75 -2.24 -6.64
C GLY A 194 -29.24 -2.52 -6.61
N PHE A 195 -28.69 -2.83 -7.78
CA PHE A 195 -27.25 -3.08 -7.91
C PHE A 195 -26.48 -1.79 -8.08
N HIS A 196 -25.40 -1.65 -7.30
CA HIS A 196 -24.42 -0.59 -7.45
C HIS A 196 -23.09 -1.18 -7.93
N TRP A 197 -22.50 -0.54 -8.93
CA TRP A 197 -21.26 -0.99 -9.54
C TRP A 197 -20.09 -0.07 -9.21
N PHE A 198 -18.95 -0.70 -9.01
CA PHE A 198 -17.72 -0.01 -8.67
C PHE A 198 -16.54 -0.60 -9.44
N ILE A 199 -15.54 0.22 -9.74
CA ILE A 199 -14.24 -0.23 -10.17
C ILE A 199 -13.32 -0.29 -8.94
N GLN A 200 -12.76 -1.48 -8.67
CA GLN A 200 -11.84 -1.73 -7.56
C GLN A 200 -10.39 -1.59 -7.98
N GLY A 201 -10.07 -1.84 -9.24
CA GLY A 201 -8.69 -1.77 -9.68
C GLY A 201 -8.48 -1.95 -11.17
N LEU A 202 -7.21 -1.80 -11.56
CA LEU A 202 -6.75 -1.97 -12.94
C LEU A 202 -5.63 -3.00 -12.98
N PHE A 203 -5.70 -3.88 -13.99
CA PHE A 203 -4.61 -4.79 -14.32
C PHE A 203 -3.65 -4.10 -15.32
N ALA A 204 -2.40 -4.55 -15.35
CA ALA A 204 -1.44 -4.15 -16.39
C ALA A 204 -1.74 -4.87 -17.71
#